data_e093c06bc7d17c5c47f9b56473a5197f
#
_entry.id   e093c06bc7d17c5c47f9b56473a5197f
#
_cell.length_a   1.000
_cell.length_b   1.000
_cell.length_c   1.000
_cell.angle_alpha   90.00
_cell.angle_beta   90.00
_cell.angle_gamma   90.00
#
_symmetry.space_group_name_H-M   'P 1'
#
loop_
_entity.id
_entity.type
_entity.pdbx_description
1 polymer ?
#
loop_
_entity_poly.entity_id
_entity_poly.type
_entity_poly.pdbx_seq_one_letter_code
_entity_poly.pdbx_strand_id
1 'polypeptide(L)'
;VLIFTSGINLYLLIAIFLFSSVILAYLIIFVPKFEYIQGRIFSFFNRETGSHNFQSDKAIESITSGGFFGKGIGEGTLKNNVPEAHTDYIISVISEEFGVVAIMLILLLFLIFIYMVLKKINFETNDKIKLILIGSISLILMQATIHIGVNIRLFPTTGMTLPFLSYGGSSIISTSILAGIILNLTKRKIN
;
A
#
# COMPACT_ATOMS: atom_id res chain seq x y z
N VAL A 1 -6.32 10.45 -9.50
CA VAL A 1 -7.06 11.26 -8.52
C VAL A 1 -6.95 12.73 -8.85
N LEU A 2 -5.76 13.38 -8.80
CA LEU A 2 -5.61 14.84 -9.02
C LEU A 2 -6.18 15.32 -10.35
N ILE A 3 -5.95 14.60 -11.45
CA ILE A 3 -6.47 14.93 -12.77
C ILE A 3 -8.01 14.86 -12.79
N PHE A 4 -8.58 13.87 -12.09
CA PHE A 4 -10.04 13.73 -11.97
C PHE A 4 -10.65 14.90 -11.18
N THR A 5 -10.04 15.30 -10.07
CA THR A 5 -10.52 16.41 -9.22
C THR A 5 -10.31 17.79 -9.86
N SER A 6 -9.45 17.91 -10.88
CA SER A 6 -9.25 19.15 -11.65
C SER A 6 -10.34 19.43 -12.69
N GLY A 7 -11.36 18.58 -12.81
CA GLY A 7 -12.51 18.80 -13.71
C GLY A 7 -12.26 18.43 -15.16
N ILE A 8 -11.23 17.63 -15.47
CA ILE A 8 -10.98 17.13 -16.82
C ILE A 8 -12.07 16.14 -17.22
N ASN A 9 -12.43 16.15 -18.51
CA ASN A 9 -13.46 15.27 -19.07
C ASN A 9 -13.16 13.79 -18.76
N LEU A 10 -14.11 13.12 -18.11
CA LEU A 10 -14.01 11.72 -17.71
C LEU A 10 -13.71 10.77 -18.88
N TYR A 11 -14.33 11.02 -20.04
CA TYR A 11 -14.11 10.21 -21.24
C TYR A 11 -12.66 10.26 -21.73
N LEU A 12 -12.04 11.45 -21.66
CA LEU A 12 -10.64 11.63 -22.02
C LEU A 12 -9.72 10.88 -21.04
N LEU A 13 -10.05 10.93 -19.75
CA LEU A 13 -9.28 10.18 -18.73
C LEU A 13 -9.37 8.66 -18.96
N ILE A 14 -10.56 8.14 -19.24
CA ILE A 14 -10.77 6.72 -19.53
C ILE A 14 -10.00 6.33 -20.80
N ALA A 15 -10.06 7.16 -21.87
CA ALA A 15 -9.34 6.90 -23.11
C ALA A 15 -7.81 6.84 -22.89
N ILE A 16 -7.24 7.79 -22.14
CA ILE A 16 -5.82 7.81 -21.80
C ILE A 16 -5.45 6.56 -20.98
N PHE A 17 -6.26 6.20 -19.98
CA PHE A 17 -6.04 5.02 -19.15
C PHE A 17 -6.05 3.73 -19.98
N LEU A 18 -7.05 3.55 -20.86
CA LEU A 18 -7.14 2.38 -21.73
C LEU A 18 -5.95 2.32 -22.70
N PHE A 19 -5.60 3.44 -23.32
CA PHE A 19 -4.46 3.50 -24.24
C PHE A 19 -3.14 3.17 -23.53
N SER A 20 -2.91 3.76 -22.35
CA SER A 20 -1.71 3.47 -21.56
C SER A 20 -1.66 2.03 -21.07
N SER A 21 -2.79 1.43 -20.71
CA SER A 21 -2.87 0.02 -20.26
C SER A 21 -2.54 -0.96 -21.39
N VAL A 22 -3.00 -0.68 -22.61
CA VAL A 22 -2.67 -1.48 -23.81
C VAL A 22 -1.19 -1.41 -24.12
N ILE A 23 -0.60 -0.20 -24.09
CA ILE A 23 0.85 -0.04 -24.30
C ILE A 23 1.65 -0.80 -23.23
N LEU A 24 1.25 -0.68 -21.96
CA LEU A 24 1.92 -1.35 -20.85
C LEU A 24 1.83 -2.87 -20.98
N ALA A 25 0.66 -3.40 -21.36
CA ALA A 25 0.48 -4.83 -21.62
C ALA A 25 1.37 -5.31 -22.78
N TYR A 26 1.42 -4.55 -23.87
CA TYR A 26 2.31 -4.85 -25.01
C TYR A 26 3.79 -4.89 -24.58
N LEU A 27 4.24 -3.89 -23.80
CA LEU A 27 5.61 -3.84 -23.30
C LEU A 27 5.94 -5.04 -22.40
N ILE A 28 5.04 -5.40 -21.49
CA ILE A 28 5.25 -6.53 -20.58
C ILE A 28 5.36 -7.86 -21.36
N ILE A 29 4.57 -8.05 -22.41
CA ILE A 29 4.54 -9.30 -23.17
C ILE A 29 5.71 -9.43 -24.16
N PHE A 30 6.06 -8.36 -24.86
CA PHE A 30 6.97 -8.42 -25.99
C PHE A 30 8.41 -7.94 -25.71
N VAL A 31 8.64 -7.22 -24.60
CA VAL A 31 9.96 -6.70 -24.28
C VAL A 31 10.66 -7.58 -23.23
N PRO A 32 11.77 -8.26 -23.56
CA PRO A 32 12.45 -9.19 -22.65
C PRO A 32 12.86 -8.57 -21.30
N LYS A 33 13.09 -7.27 -21.27
CA LYS A 33 13.44 -6.54 -20.03
C LYS A 33 12.35 -6.65 -18.95
N PHE A 34 11.11 -6.90 -19.33
CA PHE A 34 9.96 -7.03 -18.42
C PHE A 34 9.59 -8.49 -18.09
N GLU A 35 10.40 -9.48 -18.50
CA GLU A 35 10.19 -10.90 -18.23
C GLU A 35 10.01 -11.18 -16.73
N TYR A 36 10.74 -10.46 -15.89
CA TYR A 36 10.57 -10.56 -14.42
C TYR A 36 9.18 -10.14 -13.94
N ILE A 37 8.60 -9.08 -14.51
CA ILE A 37 7.25 -8.63 -14.18
C ILE A 37 6.22 -9.63 -14.70
N GLN A 38 6.43 -10.13 -15.91
CA GLN A 38 5.62 -11.17 -16.52
C GLN A 38 5.60 -12.43 -15.63
N GLY A 39 6.76 -12.88 -15.15
CA GLY A 39 6.88 -14.01 -14.23
C GLY A 39 6.09 -13.82 -12.93
N ARG A 40 6.12 -12.63 -12.32
CA ARG A 40 5.32 -12.31 -11.12
C ARG A 40 3.81 -12.35 -11.38
N ILE A 41 3.37 -11.83 -12.51
CA ILE A 41 1.95 -11.84 -12.88
C ILE A 41 1.48 -13.28 -13.16
N PHE A 42 2.24 -14.04 -13.94
CA PHE A 42 1.89 -15.43 -14.23
C PHE A 42 1.90 -16.31 -12.99
N SER A 43 2.89 -16.18 -12.10
CA SER A 43 2.94 -16.95 -10.85
C SER A 43 1.78 -16.59 -9.91
N PHE A 44 1.30 -15.37 -9.94
CA PHE A 44 0.12 -14.96 -9.16
C PHE A 44 -1.16 -15.66 -9.61
N PHE A 45 -1.36 -15.82 -10.92
CA PHE A 45 -2.54 -16.51 -11.49
C PHE A 45 -2.39 -18.04 -11.50
N ASN A 46 -1.21 -18.55 -11.83
CA ASN A 46 -0.91 -19.96 -11.80
C ASN A 46 -0.35 -20.31 -10.42
N ARG A 47 -1.15 -20.95 -9.58
CA ARG A 47 -0.78 -21.40 -8.22
C ARG A 47 0.35 -22.44 -8.17
N GLU A 48 1.19 -22.51 -9.20
CA GLU A 48 2.33 -23.40 -9.22
C GLU A 48 3.37 -22.99 -8.17
N THR A 49 3.96 -23.97 -7.53
CA THR A 49 5.00 -23.86 -6.49
C THR A 49 6.28 -23.22 -7.03
N GLY A 50 6.25 -21.91 -7.30
CA GLY A 50 7.42 -21.13 -7.69
C GLY A 50 7.94 -20.31 -6.52
N SER A 51 9.19 -19.91 -6.57
CA SER A 51 9.86 -19.08 -5.52
C SER A 51 9.09 -17.78 -5.21
N HIS A 52 8.36 -17.22 -6.18
CA HIS A 52 7.57 -16.01 -6.01
C HIS A 52 6.31 -16.20 -5.16
N ASN A 53 5.72 -17.38 -5.17
CA ASN A 53 4.53 -17.70 -4.38
C ASN A 53 4.89 -18.09 -2.94
N PHE A 54 6.10 -18.63 -2.71
CA PHE A 54 6.56 -19.08 -1.40
C PHE A 54 6.43 -17.98 -0.33
N GLN A 55 6.86 -16.76 -0.63
CA GLN A 55 6.79 -15.64 0.32
C GLN A 55 5.34 -15.26 0.67
N SER A 56 4.46 -15.19 -0.34
CA SER A 56 3.04 -14.89 -0.15
C SER A 56 2.30 -16.00 0.60
N ASP A 57 2.65 -17.25 0.33
CA ASP A 57 2.06 -18.41 1.02
C ASP A 57 2.48 -18.43 2.50
N LYS A 58 3.75 -18.14 2.80
CA LYS A 58 4.24 -17.99 4.17
C LYS A 58 3.62 -16.81 4.89
N ALA A 59 3.37 -15.70 4.19
CA ALA A 59 2.68 -14.55 4.75
C ALA A 59 1.25 -14.89 5.19
N ILE A 60 0.49 -15.61 4.36
CA ILE A 60 -0.86 -16.07 4.72
C ILE A 60 -0.82 -17.08 5.88
N GLU A 61 0.12 -18.04 5.84
CA GLU A 61 0.30 -19.01 6.92
C GLU A 61 0.55 -18.30 8.25
N SER A 62 1.38 -17.25 8.25
CA SER A 62 1.67 -16.45 9.44
C SER A 62 0.45 -15.68 9.95
N ILE A 63 -0.32 -15.05 9.04
CA ILE A 63 -1.55 -14.35 9.39
C ILE A 63 -2.54 -15.33 10.04
N THR A 64 -2.71 -16.51 9.47
CA THR A 64 -3.65 -17.51 9.99
C THR A 64 -3.18 -18.12 11.30
N SER A 65 -1.87 -18.34 11.45
CA SER A 65 -1.29 -18.93 12.66
C SER A 65 -1.27 -17.98 13.86
N GLY A 66 -1.30 -16.67 13.63
CA GLY A 66 -1.34 -15.68 14.70
C GLY A 66 -2.68 -15.62 15.43
N GLY A 67 -3.78 -16.02 14.80
CA GLY A 67 -5.10 -15.99 15.41
C GLY A 67 -5.53 -14.61 15.91
N PHE A 68 -6.32 -14.56 16.99
CA PHE A 68 -6.84 -13.29 17.53
C PHE A 68 -5.79 -12.48 18.30
N PHE A 69 -4.97 -13.12 19.12
CA PHE A 69 -4.04 -12.45 20.07
C PHE A 69 -2.56 -12.60 19.70
N GLY A 70 -2.25 -13.32 18.64
CA GLY A 70 -0.89 -13.59 18.24
C GLY A 70 -0.21 -14.72 19.04
N LYS A 71 1.00 -15.07 18.62
CA LYS A 71 1.86 -16.06 19.31
C LYS A 71 2.67 -15.45 20.44
N GLY A 72 2.81 -14.13 20.46
CA GLY A 72 3.67 -13.40 21.37
C GLY A 72 4.80 -12.67 20.67
N ILE A 73 5.32 -11.63 21.33
CA ILE A 73 6.41 -10.78 20.82
C ILE A 73 7.67 -11.64 20.64
N GLY A 74 8.19 -11.66 19.42
CA GLY A 74 9.40 -12.41 19.11
C GLY A 74 9.21 -13.89 18.80
N GLU A 75 8.05 -14.48 19.08
CA GLU A 75 7.74 -15.89 18.83
C GLU A 75 7.30 -16.17 17.39
N GLY A 76 7.16 -15.15 16.56
CA GLY A 76 6.84 -15.29 15.14
C GLY A 76 7.99 -15.96 14.37
N THR A 77 7.62 -16.85 13.45
CA THR A 77 8.58 -17.62 12.62
C THR A 77 8.79 -17.03 11.23
N LEU A 78 7.88 -16.19 10.75
CA LEU A 78 7.95 -15.60 9.41
C LEU A 78 9.22 -14.79 9.18
N LYS A 79 9.62 -14.00 10.16
CA LYS A 79 10.83 -13.17 10.11
C LYS A 79 12.13 -13.96 9.86
N ASN A 80 12.15 -15.24 10.20
CA ASN A 80 13.30 -16.13 9.99
C ASN A 80 13.24 -16.85 8.64
N ASN A 81 12.03 -16.98 8.06
CA ASN A 81 11.78 -17.77 6.87
C ASN A 81 11.68 -16.92 5.59
N VAL A 82 11.37 -15.61 5.72
CA VAL A 82 11.20 -14.69 4.60
C VAL A 82 12.15 -13.52 4.73
N PRO A 83 13.11 -13.34 3.81
CA PRO A 83 14.10 -12.26 3.88
C PRO A 83 13.49 -10.85 3.96
N GLU A 84 12.39 -10.63 3.23
CA GLU A 84 11.69 -9.34 3.12
C GLU A 84 10.57 -9.17 4.17
N ALA A 85 10.57 -9.95 5.26
CA ALA A 85 9.49 -9.96 6.25
C ALA A 85 9.26 -8.59 6.90
N HIS A 86 10.34 -7.85 7.22
CA HIS A 86 10.26 -6.54 7.88
C HIS A 86 9.93 -5.38 6.94
N THR A 87 10.00 -5.59 5.63
CA THR A 87 9.70 -4.58 4.60
C THR A 87 8.35 -4.82 3.98
N ASP A 88 8.23 -5.87 3.17
CA ASP A 88 7.08 -6.13 2.32
C ASP A 88 5.96 -6.92 3.00
N TYR A 89 6.29 -7.63 4.10
CA TYR A 89 5.35 -8.51 4.82
C TYR A 89 5.17 -8.13 6.29
N ILE A 90 5.40 -6.86 6.65
CA ILE A 90 5.31 -6.40 8.05
C ILE A 90 3.93 -6.67 8.68
N ILE A 91 2.83 -6.56 7.91
CA ILE A 91 1.48 -6.90 8.39
C ILE A 91 1.39 -8.36 8.78
N SER A 92 1.97 -9.26 7.99
CA SER A 92 1.97 -10.69 8.31
C SER A 92 2.79 -10.99 9.57
N VAL A 93 3.93 -10.31 9.77
CA VAL A 93 4.72 -10.40 11.01
C VAL A 93 3.93 -9.89 12.22
N ILE A 94 3.31 -8.70 12.10
CA ILE A 94 2.50 -8.13 13.18
C ILE A 94 1.30 -9.04 13.49
N SER A 95 0.66 -9.61 12.47
CA SER A 95 -0.44 -10.55 12.66
C SER A 95 0.00 -11.82 13.36
N GLU A 96 1.19 -12.35 13.05
CA GLU A 96 1.72 -13.55 13.70
C GLU A 96 2.04 -13.30 15.19
N GLU A 97 2.66 -12.16 15.51
CA GLU A 97 3.11 -11.86 16.86
C GLU A 97 1.99 -11.28 17.76
N PHE A 98 1.14 -10.39 17.23
CA PHE A 98 0.13 -9.64 17.99
C PHE A 98 -1.32 -9.99 17.63
N GLY A 99 -1.53 -10.81 16.60
CA GLY A 99 -2.84 -11.26 16.17
C GLY A 99 -3.64 -10.24 15.35
N VAL A 100 -4.85 -10.65 15.00
CA VAL A 100 -5.80 -9.83 14.21
C VAL A 100 -6.19 -8.55 14.92
N VAL A 101 -6.22 -8.53 16.25
CA VAL A 101 -6.55 -7.33 17.06
C VAL A 101 -5.59 -6.19 16.75
N ALA A 102 -4.28 -6.45 16.65
CA ALA A 102 -3.29 -5.43 16.30
C ALA A 102 -3.49 -4.89 14.88
N ILE A 103 -3.81 -5.76 13.93
CA ILE A 103 -4.10 -5.36 12.54
C ILE A 103 -5.34 -4.47 12.49
N MET A 104 -6.41 -4.83 13.21
CA MET A 104 -7.63 -4.01 13.29
C MET A 104 -7.34 -2.62 13.88
N LEU A 105 -6.48 -2.53 14.90
CA LEU A 105 -6.06 -1.26 15.49
C LEU A 105 -5.28 -0.40 14.49
N ILE A 106 -4.34 -0.99 13.74
CA ILE A 106 -3.59 -0.29 12.69
C ILE A 106 -4.54 0.24 11.60
N LEU A 107 -5.48 -0.59 11.13
CA LEU A 107 -6.48 -0.17 10.15
C LEU A 107 -7.36 0.96 10.68
N LEU A 108 -7.78 0.88 11.95
CA LEU A 108 -8.56 1.94 12.60
C LEU A 108 -7.78 3.26 12.64
N LEU A 109 -6.48 3.23 12.97
CA LEU A 109 -5.64 4.43 12.98
C LEU A 109 -5.52 5.04 11.57
N PHE A 110 -5.34 4.22 10.53
CA PHE A 110 -5.37 4.70 9.14
C PHE A 110 -6.72 5.33 8.79
N LEU A 111 -7.84 4.71 9.16
CA LEU A 111 -9.18 5.24 8.91
C LEU A 111 -9.42 6.58 9.62
N ILE A 112 -9.00 6.71 10.88
CA ILE A 112 -9.08 7.97 11.62
C ILE A 112 -8.24 9.06 10.94
N PHE A 113 -7.01 8.72 10.54
CA PHE A 113 -6.14 9.65 9.83
C PHE A 113 -6.78 10.15 8.52
N ILE A 114 -7.31 9.23 7.71
CA ILE A 114 -8.00 9.55 6.46
C ILE A 114 -9.22 10.45 6.74
N TYR A 115 -10.05 10.07 7.70
CA TYR A 115 -11.25 10.83 8.07
C TYR A 115 -10.91 12.27 8.47
N MET A 116 -9.87 12.48 9.27
CA MET A 116 -9.44 13.81 9.69
C MET A 116 -9.00 14.67 8.50
N VAL A 117 -8.24 14.09 7.56
CA VAL A 117 -7.79 14.80 6.35
C VAL A 117 -8.96 15.13 5.45
N LEU A 118 -9.87 14.17 5.18
CA LEU A 118 -11.06 14.39 4.35
C LEU A 118 -12.00 15.44 4.97
N LYS A 119 -12.19 15.42 6.28
CA LYS A 119 -12.94 16.45 6.99
C LYS A 119 -12.34 17.84 6.74
N LYS A 120 -11.02 17.97 6.80
CA LYS A 120 -10.33 19.25 6.53
C LYS A 120 -10.51 19.68 5.09
N ILE A 121 -10.39 18.77 4.12
CA ILE A 121 -10.59 19.04 2.69
C ILE A 121 -11.99 19.64 2.44
N ASN A 122 -13.03 19.11 3.09
CA ASN A 122 -14.41 19.59 2.92
C ASN A 122 -14.62 21.04 3.41
N PHE A 123 -13.86 21.48 4.42
CA PHE A 123 -13.94 22.84 4.95
C PHE A 123 -12.92 23.83 4.34
N GLU A 124 -12.00 23.34 3.51
CA GLU A 124 -11.00 24.19 2.88
C GLU A 124 -11.62 24.91 1.67
N THR A 125 -11.36 26.22 1.53
CA THR A 125 -11.88 27.03 0.42
C THR A 125 -10.88 27.17 -0.73
N ASN A 126 -9.59 26.97 -0.43
CA ASN A 126 -8.53 27.13 -1.42
C ASN A 126 -8.35 25.82 -2.21
N ASP A 127 -8.68 25.85 -3.50
CA ASP A 127 -8.60 24.66 -4.36
C ASP A 127 -7.18 24.11 -4.51
N LYS A 128 -6.15 24.94 -4.45
CA LYS A 128 -4.75 24.49 -4.49
C LYS A 128 -4.42 23.63 -3.25
N ILE A 129 -4.86 24.10 -2.07
CA ILE A 129 -4.65 23.36 -0.81
C ILE A 129 -5.44 22.05 -0.84
N LYS A 130 -6.68 22.06 -1.32
CA LYS A 130 -7.48 20.82 -1.51
C LYS A 130 -6.75 19.81 -2.38
N LEU A 131 -6.25 20.24 -3.55
CA LEU A 131 -5.56 19.34 -4.47
C LEU A 131 -4.28 18.76 -3.85
N ILE A 132 -3.51 19.54 -3.11
CA ILE A 132 -2.30 19.06 -2.42
C ILE A 132 -2.69 18.02 -1.36
N LEU A 133 -3.71 18.29 -0.53
CA LEU A 133 -4.18 17.37 0.50
C LEU A 133 -4.72 16.05 -0.11
N ILE A 134 -5.54 16.15 -1.17
CA ILE A 134 -6.07 14.98 -1.88
C ILE A 134 -4.92 14.14 -2.48
N GLY A 135 -3.95 14.79 -3.11
CA GLY A 135 -2.79 14.11 -3.68
C GLY A 135 -1.97 13.39 -2.61
N SER A 136 -1.65 14.10 -1.53
CA SER A 136 -0.83 13.54 -0.44
C SER A 136 -1.51 12.35 0.24
N ILE A 137 -2.80 12.46 0.59
CA ILE A 137 -3.52 11.37 1.23
C ILE A 137 -3.72 10.17 0.28
N SER A 138 -3.97 10.44 -1.01
CA SER A 138 -4.13 9.38 -2.02
C SER A 138 -2.87 8.54 -2.19
N LEU A 139 -1.68 9.15 -2.15
CA LEU A 139 -0.41 8.42 -2.22
C LEU A 139 -0.22 7.50 -1.01
N ILE A 140 -0.46 8.00 0.20
CA ILE A 140 -0.36 7.21 1.43
C ILE A 140 -1.36 6.04 1.40
N LEU A 141 -2.61 6.32 1.00
CA LEU A 141 -3.66 5.30 0.89
C LEU A 141 -3.34 4.22 -0.14
N MET A 142 -2.91 4.64 -1.32
CA MET A 142 -2.57 3.70 -2.40
C MET A 142 -1.44 2.77 -1.97
N GLN A 143 -0.40 3.32 -1.33
CA GLN A 143 0.71 2.54 -0.81
C GLN A 143 0.25 1.55 0.27
N ALA A 144 -0.55 2.00 1.24
CA ALA A 144 -1.10 1.13 2.29
C ALA A 144 -2.00 0.03 1.71
N THR A 145 -2.89 0.37 0.76
CA THR A 145 -3.80 -0.58 0.13
C THR A 145 -3.06 -1.66 -0.66
N ILE A 146 -2.04 -1.26 -1.43
CA ILE A 146 -1.23 -2.23 -2.19
C ILE A 146 -0.48 -3.15 -1.23
N HIS A 147 0.17 -2.60 -0.19
CA HIS A 147 0.88 -3.40 0.80
C HIS A 147 -0.03 -4.43 1.49
N ILE A 148 -1.20 -3.99 1.98
CA ILE A 148 -2.19 -4.89 2.60
C ILE A 148 -2.64 -5.95 1.60
N GLY A 149 -2.97 -5.53 0.37
CA GLY A 149 -3.44 -6.42 -0.69
C GLY A 149 -2.41 -7.50 -1.08
N VAL A 150 -1.12 -7.17 -1.08
CA VAL A 150 -0.04 -8.14 -1.29
C VAL A 150 0.03 -9.16 -0.14
N ASN A 151 -0.06 -8.69 1.11
CA ASN A 151 0.00 -9.57 2.29
C ASN A 151 -1.16 -10.56 2.37
N ILE A 152 -2.36 -10.18 1.91
CA ILE A 152 -3.53 -11.05 1.83
C ILE A 152 -3.71 -11.71 0.45
N ARG A 153 -2.71 -11.60 -0.42
CA ARG A 153 -2.68 -12.19 -1.77
C ARG A 153 -3.80 -11.72 -2.70
N LEU A 154 -4.25 -10.46 -2.56
CA LEU A 154 -5.13 -9.81 -3.54
C LEU A 154 -4.35 -9.24 -4.72
N PHE A 155 -3.08 -8.90 -4.53
CA PHE A 155 -2.19 -8.35 -5.54
C PHE A 155 -0.92 -9.17 -5.65
N PRO A 156 -0.28 -9.22 -6.84
CA PRO A 156 1.04 -9.82 -6.98
C PRO A 156 2.07 -9.07 -6.12
N THR A 157 3.15 -9.74 -5.76
CA THR A 157 4.23 -9.17 -4.94
C THR A 157 4.86 -7.95 -5.63
N THR A 158 4.84 -6.79 -4.97
CA THR A 158 5.28 -5.50 -5.54
C THR A 158 6.52 -4.90 -4.88
N GLY A 159 6.88 -5.36 -3.68
CA GLY A 159 7.97 -4.75 -2.90
C GLY A 159 7.61 -3.36 -2.33
N MET A 160 6.33 -3.09 -2.08
CA MET A 160 5.87 -1.83 -1.50
C MET A 160 5.76 -1.94 0.02
N THR A 161 6.36 -1.00 0.72
CA THR A 161 6.35 -0.91 2.18
C THR A 161 5.06 -0.31 2.72
N LEU A 162 4.65 -0.68 3.95
CA LEU A 162 3.53 -0.04 4.63
C LEU A 162 3.97 1.34 5.16
N PRO A 163 3.23 2.42 4.87
CA PRO A 163 3.54 3.75 5.38
C PRO A 163 3.70 3.75 6.91
N PHE A 164 4.78 4.38 7.40
CA PHE A 164 5.12 4.57 8.83
C PHE A 164 5.50 3.30 9.62
N LEU A 165 5.24 2.11 9.14
CA LEU A 165 5.44 0.86 9.90
C LEU A 165 6.55 -0.03 9.32
N SER A 166 6.65 -0.14 7.99
CA SER A 166 7.69 -0.97 7.37
C SER A 166 9.07 -0.36 7.50
N TYR A 167 10.06 -1.21 7.65
CA TYR A 167 11.47 -0.81 7.53
C TYR A 167 11.79 -0.49 6.07
N GLY A 168 12.11 0.78 5.79
CA GLY A 168 12.47 1.22 4.44
C GLY A 168 12.89 2.70 4.45
N GLY A 169 14.19 2.98 4.34
CA GLY A 169 14.73 4.34 4.49
C GLY A 169 14.11 5.35 3.53
N SER A 170 14.03 5.06 2.24
CA SER A 170 13.44 5.94 1.22
C SER A 170 11.94 6.13 1.41
N SER A 171 11.23 5.08 1.80
CA SER A 171 9.80 5.12 2.05
C SER A 171 9.45 5.97 3.28
N ILE A 172 10.21 5.81 4.37
CA ILE A 172 10.01 6.63 5.59
C ILE A 172 10.23 8.10 5.30
N ILE A 173 11.26 8.48 4.54
CA ILE A 173 11.51 9.87 4.15
C ILE A 173 10.33 10.41 3.35
N SER A 174 9.89 9.69 2.32
CA SER A 174 8.79 10.11 1.44
C SER A 174 7.48 10.27 2.20
N THR A 175 7.12 9.28 3.03
CA THR A 175 5.88 9.33 3.84
C THR A 175 5.93 10.41 4.92
N SER A 176 7.11 10.68 5.50
CA SER A 176 7.31 11.76 6.47
C SER A 176 7.13 13.14 5.83
N ILE A 177 7.63 13.33 4.60
CA ILE A 177 7.42 14.57 3.85
C ILE A 177 5.93 14.77 3.58
N LEU A 178 5.22 13.73 3.09
CA LEU A 178 3.78 13.81 2.85
C LEU A 178 2.99 14.09 4.14
N ALA A 179 3.34 13.44 5.24
CA ALA A 179 2.73 13.69 6.55
C ALA A 179 2.99 15.12 7.03
N GLY A 180 4.20 15.63 6.86
CA GLY A 180 4.56 17.02 7.19
C GLY A 180 3.75 18.03 6.39
N ILE A 181 3.55 17.81 5.09
CA ILE A 181 2.70 18.65 4.23
C ILE A 181 1.25 18.61 4.75
N ILE A 182 0.70 17.41 5.00
CA ILE A 182 -0.66 17.26 5.53
C ILE A 182 -0.81 17.99 6.87
N LEU A 183 0.10 17.79 7.81
CA LEU A 183 0.07 18.45 9.13
C LEU A 183 0.13 19.95 9.01
N ASN A 184 1.02 20.51 8.18
CA ASN A 184 1.13 21.93 7.97
C ASN A 184 -0.14 22.56 7.39
N LEU A 185 -0.74 21.91 6.39
CA LEU A 185 -1.94 22.41 5.72
C LEU A 185 -3.24 22.18 6.52
N THR A 186 -3.24 21.19 7.42
CA THR A 186 -4.38 20.94 8.32
C THR A 186 -4.32 21.70 9.63
N LYS A 187 -3.17 22.29 9.97
CA LYS A 187 -2.98 23.10 11.18
C LYS A 187 -4.03 24.22 11.25
N ARG A 188 -4.70 24.38 12.39
CA ARG A 188 -5.56 25.54 12.64
C ARG A 188 -4.70 26.79 12.59
N LYS A 189 -5.01 27.75 11.71
CA LYS A 189 -4.48 29.10 11.83
C LYS A 189 -5.12 29.68 13.08
N ILE A 190 -4.32 29.86 14.12
CA ILE A 190 -4.70 30.66 15.29
C ILE A 190 -4.54 32.09 14.81
N ASN A 191 -5.67 32.73 14.48
CA ASN A 191 -5.75 34.17 14.26
C ASN A 191 -5.96 34.86 15.60
#